data_478ec529e5c5c4af4399ad24f4f80f21
#
_entry.id   478ec529e5c5c4af4399ad24f4f80f21
#
_cell.length_a   1.000
_cell.length_b   1.000
_cell.length_c   1.000
_cell.angle_alpha   90.00
_cell.angle_beta   90.00
_cell.angle_gamma   90.00
#
_symmetry.space_group_name_H-M   'P 1'
#
loop_
_entity.id
_entity.type
_entity.pdbx_description
1 polymer ?
#
loop_
_entity_poly.entity_id
_entity_poly.type
_entity_poly.pdbx_seq_one_letter_code
_entity_poly.pdbx_strand_id
1 'polypeptide(L)'
;MIDQKRENLLNLALAATEVERRRVPELSAGYNASGKTWEVIVQYQGDLAFLEGQGVRVTLLLFSYAILLVPESLMDYVTELPQITYLEKPKPLFFADAFARSVSCISPVQEGISGLYGDGVLLACIDSGVDYAHPDFCASDGTSRIALLWDQTIPGNPPMGYALGSVYTRRQINEALAASSPTERFALVPSRDVTGHGTAVLGIAAGNGRSSADGAMRGVAPEATLVVVKLGNPDPADLPRTSQLLQAVDFCVRYALLVERPLVINLSFGNNYGSHSGESLLETYLNAVSNLGQHVICIGAGNEGNTGRHYAGNLKSDRKSAGQTQTVRVTSALSNPPAVSATADRSVSVEFQVGAYESSFSLQIWKVYGDEISIELISPGGIRSGTLSPVLGTARLTLGPTELLLFYGMPSPYSQAQEIYLSFQGAGNHLSVENGIWTLRLIPGRLISGSFDLWLPGGNAIGSQTRFFSPTPDTTLTIPSTARSSITVGAYDPRLSSYAATPVFSTKSNPISPPRESTSPLPVPAAAMLPSPAPRLPRPLYREAPLL
;
A
#
# COMPACT_ATOMS: atom_id res chain seq x y z
N MET A 1 13.88 24.93 34.82
CA MET A 1 15.12 24.11 34.73
C MET A 1 14.82 22.97 33.80
N ILE A 2 15.73 22.57 32.90
CA ILE A 2 15.52 21.41 32.03
C ILE A 2 15.63 20.14 32.87
N ASP A 3 14.60 19.29 32.88
CA ASP A 3 14.58 18.04 33.64
C ASP A 3 14.56 16.84 32.66
N GLN A 4 15.44 15.87 32.90
CA GLN A 4 15.53 14.66 32.07
C GLN A 4 14.34 13.70 32.21
N LYS A 5 13.59 13.78 33.30
CA LYS A 5 12.34 13.03 33.47
C LYS A 5 11.20 13.60 32.61
N ARG A 6 11.34 14.79 32.06
CA ARG A 6 10.37 15.43 31.19
C ARG A 6 10.81 15.32 29.73
N GLU A 7 9.84 15.04 28.88
CA GLU A 7 10.02 15.21 27.44
C GLU A 7 10.49 16.61 27.08
N ASN A 8 11.33 16.73 26.05
CA ASN A 8 11.86 18.03 25.61
C ASN A 8 10.75 19.03 25.23
N LEU A 9 9.68 18.56 24.59
CA LEU A 9 8.54 19.41 24.23
C LEU A 9 7.76 19.88 25.46
N LEU A 10 7.66 19.07 26.52
CA LEU A 10 7.07 19.46 27.79
C LEU A 10 7.94 20.52 28.49
N ASN A 11 9.27 20.32 28.52
CA ASN A 11 10.20 21.33 29.06
C ASN A 11 10.07 22.67 28.32
N LEU A 12 9.99 22.66 27.00
CA LEU A 12 9.81 23.84 26.18
C LEU A 12 8.45 24.50 26.44
N ALA A 13 7.37 23.72 26.52
CA ALA A 13 6.01 24.21 26.75
C ALA A 13 5.86 24.89 28.14
N LEU A 14 6.53 24.34 29.16
CA LEU A 14 6.56 24.94 30.49
C LEU A 14 7.39 26.25 30.55
N ALA A 15 8.44 26.35 29.74
CA ALA A 15 9.26 27.53 29.63
C ALA A 15 8.64 28.63 28.74
N ALA A 16 7.71 28.27 27.88
CA ALA A 16 7.06 29.18 26.94
C ALA A 16 6.08 30.14 27.65
N THR A 17 6.02 31.37 27.18
CA THR A 17 5.03 32.36 27.61
C THR A 17 3.62 31.97 27.15
N GLU A 18 2.60 32.51 27.80
CA GLU A 18 1.21 32.27 27.40
C GLU A 18 0.94 32.72 25.96
N VAL A 19 1.57 33.79 25.51
CA VAL A 19 1.45 34.29 24.13
C VAL A 19 2.06 33.31 23.13
N GLU A 20 3.21 32.74 23.43
CA GLU A 20 3.87 31.73 22.59
C GLU A 20 3.05 30.43 22.55
N ARG A 21 2.55 29.95 23.69
CA ARG A 21 1.66 28.79 23.75
C ARG A 21 0.40 28.98 22.91
N ARG A 22 -0.21 30.15 22.90
CA ARG A 22 -1.40 30.46 22.08
C ARG A 22 -1.12 30.46 20.57
N ARG A 23 0.09 30.79 20.16
CA ARG A 23 0.50 30.86 18.75
C ARG A 23 0.92 29.51 18.16
N VAL A 24 1.32 28.58 19.02
CA VAL A 24 1.87 27.29 18.61
C VAL A 24 1.03 26.19 19.22
N PRO A 25 0.13 25.56 18.44
CA PRO A 25 -0.78 24.51 18.92
C PRO A 25 -0.06 23.33 19.59
N GLU A 26 1.14 22.99 19.10
CA GLU A 26 1.96 21.93 19.66
C GLU A 26 2.40 22.24 21.09
N LEU A 27 2.62 23.50 21.45
CA LEU A 27 2.99 23.89 22.80
C LEU A 27 1.78 23.94 23.75
N SER A 28 0.60 24.26 23.23
CA SER A 28 -0.62 24.38 24.03
C SER A 28 -1.36 23.05 24.27
N ALA A 29 -1.10 21.99 23.47
CA ALA A 29 -1.78 20.71 23.63
C ALA A 29 -1.62 20.17 25.06
N GLY A 30 -2.74 19.78 25.69
CA GLY A 30 -2.79 19.33 27.08
C GLY A 30 -2.78 20.45 28.13
N TYR A 31 -2.70 21.73 27.75
CA TYR A 31 -2.79 22.84 28.67
C TYR A 31 -4.21 23.42 28.73
N ASN A 32 -4.77 23.46 29.91
CA ASN A 32 -6.03 24.14 30.20
C ASN A 32 -5.76 25.50 30.82
N ALA A 33 -5.93 26.56 30.01
CA ALA A 33 -5.64 27.93 30.45
C ALA A 33 -6.57 28.44 31.57
N SER A 34 -7.84 28.01 31.60
CA SER A 34 -8.82 28.41 32.61
C SER A 34 -8.53 27.82 33.97
N GLY A 35 -8.10 26.56 34.00
CA GLY A 35 -7.74 25.82 35.23
C GLY A 35 -6.25 25.90 35.58
N LYS A 36 -5.43 26.43 34.70
CA LYS A 36 -3.96 26.37 34.79
C LYS A 36 -3.44 25.00 35.12
N THR A 37 -3.94 24.00 34.36
CA THR A 37 -3.58 22.59 34.53
C THR A 37 -2.97 22.01 33.26
N TRP A 38 -2.02 21.11 33.44
CA TRP A 38 -1.42 20.31 32.38
C TRP A 38 -1.93 18.89 32.42
N GLU A 39 -2.36 18.38 31.30
CA GLU A 39 -2.53 16.94 31.05
C GLU A 39 -1.17 16.37 30.63
N VAL A 40 -0.71 15.34 31.33
CA VAL A 40 0.55 14.66 31.00
C VAL A 40 0.37 13.14 31.04
N ILE A 41 1.07 12.47 30.15
CA ILE A 41 1.19 11.01 30.13
C ILE A 41 2.41 10.66 30.98
N VAL A 42 2.26 9.76 31.92
CA VAL A 42 3.37 9.37 32.80
C VAL A 42 3.59 7.86 32.77
N GLN A 43 4.86 7.48 32.84
CA GLN A 43 5.27 6.15 33.24
C GLN A 43 5.70 6.18 34.68
N TYR A 44 5.20 5.25 35.48
CA TYR A 44 5.40 5.28 36.94
C TYR A 44 5.68 3.91 37.53
N GLN A 45 6.13 3.89 38.81
CA GLN A 45 6.31 2.68 39.60
C GLN A 45 5.69 2.92 40.98
N GLY A 46 5.03 1.89 41.51
CA GLY A 46 4.37 1.99 42.82
C GLY A 46 2.96 2.56 42.75
N ASP A 47 2.56 3.34 43.78
CA ASP A 47 1.20 3.90 43.92
C ASP A 47 1.21 5.42 43.69
N LEU A 48 0.20 5.92 42.97
CA LEU A 48 -0.03 7.35 42.71
C LEU A 48 -1.30 7.91 43.37
N ALA A 49 -2.08 7.07 44.13
CA ALA A 49 -3.37 7.48 44.70
C ALA A 49 -3.26 8.70 45.62
N PHE A 50 -2.11 8.87 46.30
CA PHE A 50 -1.88 10.02 47.21
C PHE A 50 -1.91 11.37 46.48
N LEU A 51 -1.69 11.40 45.19
CA LEU A 51 -1.71 12.63 44.38
C LEU A 51 -3.12 13.23 44.29
N GLU A 52 -4.17 12.42 44.36
CA GLU A 52 -5.55 12.93 44.32
C GLU A 52 -5.85 13.84 45.51
N GLY A 53 -5.31 13.51 46.69
CA GLY A 53 -5.38 14.37 47.86
C GLY A 53 -4.67 15.71 47.77
N GLN A 54 -3.82 15.87 46.74
CA GLN A 54 -3.06 17.11 46.48
C GLN A 54 -3.63 17.94 45.30
N GLY A 55 -4.78 17.50 44.76
CA GLY A 55 -5.44 18.19 43.64
C GLY A 55 -4.96 17.79 42.23
N VAL A 56 -4.21 16.70 42.14
CA VAL A 56 -3.85 16.07 40.85
C VAL A 56 -4.88 14.98 40.57
N ARG A 57 -5.54 15.06 39.41
CA ARG A 57 -6.43 13.97 39.00
C ARG A 57 -5.61 12.85 38.35
N VAL A 58 -5.81 11.61 38.77
CA VAL A 58 -5.07 10.42 38.31
C VAL A 58 -5.98 9.49 37.53
N THR A 59 -5.62 9.15 36.29
CA THR A 59 -6.27 8.08 35.51
C THR A 59 -5.24 7.00 35.25
N LEU A 60 -5.37 5.85 35.93
CA LEU A 60 -4.44 4.74 35.78
C LEU A 60 -4.71 3.98 34.48
N LEU A 61 -3.65 3.63 33.79
CA LEU A 61 -3.65 2.79 32.59
C LEU A 61 -2.89 1.48 32.86
N LEU A 62 -2.99 0.52 31.94
CA LEU A 62 -2.20 -0.71 32.00
C LEU A 62 -0.70 -0.43 31.89
N PHE A 63 0.12 -1.39 32.29
CA PHE A 63 1.59 -1.39 32.14
C PHE A 63 2.30 -0.23 32.85
N SER A 64 1.77 0.23 33.99
CA SER A 64 2.34 1.32 34.76
C SER A 64 2.38 2.68 34.03
N TYR A 65 1.37 2.93 33.20
CA TYR A 65 1.11 4.24 32.63
C TYR A 65 -0.07 4.91 33.34
N ALA A 66 -0.04 6.24 33.40
CA ALA A 66 -1.18 7.02 33.86
C ALA A 66 -1.29 8.34 33.08
N ILE A 67 -2.50 8.89 33.05
CA ILE A 67 -2.75 10.27 32.63
C ILE A 67 -2.96 11.09 33.89
N LEU A 68 -2.17 12.15 34.06
CA LEU A 68 -2.31 13.07 35.17
C LEU A 68 -2.79 14.44 34.67
N LEU A 69 -3.78 15.02 35.37
CA LEU A 69 -4.10 16.44 35.25
C LEU A 69 -3.45 17.16 36.43
N VAL A 70 -2.36 17.85 36.16
CA VAL A 70 -1.47 18.46 37.16
C VAL A 70 -1.64 19.97 37.15
N PRO A 71 -1.97 20.62 38.26
CA PRO A 71 -1.85 22.08 38.38
C PRO A 71 -0.42 22.56 38.02
N GLU A 72 -0.32 23.61 37.23
CA GLU A 72 0.98 24.12 36.75
C GLU A 72 1.97 24.36 37.91
N SER A 73 1.47 24.76 39.07
CA SER A 73 2.26 24.98 40.30
C SER A 73 2.82 23.70 40.92
N LEU A 74 2.24 22.55 40.60
CA LEU A 74 2.66 21.23 41.12
C LEU A 74 3.50 20.44 40.14
N MET A 75 3.76 20.96 38.93
CA MET A 75 4.45 20.23 37.87
C MET A 75 5.87 19.81 38.26
N ASP A 76 6.61 20.68 38.93
CA ASP A 76 7.96 20.38 39.43
C ASP A 76 7.91 19.31 40.52
N TYR A 77 7.00 19.45 41.50
CA TYR A 77 6.79 18.47 42.55
C TYR A 77 6.49 17.06 41.98
N VAL A 78 5.54 16.96 41.04
CA VAL A 78 5.20 15.67 40.40
C VAL A 78 6.39 15.07 39.65
N THR A 79 7.18 15.90 38.97
CA THR A 79 8.39 15.46 38.27
C THR A 79 9.44 14.87 39.22
N GLU A 80 9.63 15.45 40.37
CA GLU A 80 10.65 15.03 41.36
C GLU A 80 10.27 13.75 42.11
N LEU A 81 9.01 13.35 42.08
CA LEU A 81 8.57 12.13 42.75
C LEU A 81 9.37 10.90 42.29
N PRO A 82 9.83 10.06 43.25
CA PRO A 82 10.56 8.83 42.90
C PRO A 82 9.71 7.81 42.16
N GLN A 83 8.37 7.87 42.32
CA GLN A 83 7.42 7.02 41.59
C GLN A 83 7.33 7.37 40.11
N ILE A 84 7.59 8.59 39.72
CA ILE A 84 7.53 9.03 38.33
C ILE A 84 8.84 8.71 37.62
N THR A 85 8.76 7.90 36.58
CA THR A 85 9.91 7.54 35.74
C THR A 85 10.09 8.52 34.60
N TYR A 86 8.99 8.92 33.94
CA TYR A 86 9.02 9.83 32.81
C TYR A 86 7.67 10.50 32.60
N LEU A 87 7.69 11.77 32.14
CA LEU A 87 6.50 12.54 31.77
C LEU A 87 6.58 12.98 30.32
N GLU A 88 5.49 12.78 29.61
CA GLU A 88 5.34 13.21 28.21
C GLU A 88 4.08 14.09 28.10
N LYS A 89 4.19 15.15 27.31
CA LYS A 89 3.07 16.00 26.97
C LYS A 89 2.21 15.34 25.90
N PRO A 90 0.86 15.39 25.97
CA PRO A 90 0.02 14.91 24.90
C PRO A 90 0.28 15.69 23.61
N LYS A 91 0.22 14.99 22.50
CA LYS A 91 0.41 15.55 21.16
C LYS A 91 -0.93 15.62 20.45
N PRO A 92 -1.21 16.66 19.67
CA PRO A 92 -2.43 16.72 18.89
C PRO A 92 -2.45 15.60 17.86
N LEU A 93 -3.62 14.99 17.69
CA LEU A 93 -3.90 14.03 16.63
C LEU A 93 -4.77 14.73 15.60
N PHE A 94 -4.40 14.59 14.33
CA PHE A 94 -5.11 15.22 13.22
C PHE A 94 -5.89 14.16 12.46
N PHE A 95 -7.19 14.40 12.28
CA PHE A 95 -7.99 13.63 11.35
C PHE A 95 -7.61 14.00 9.92
N ALA A 96 -7.27 13.00 9.10
CA ALA A 96 -6.64 13.22 7.79
C ALA A 96 -7.59 13.83 6.73
N ASP A 97 -8.90 13.60 6.80
CA ASP A 97 -9.82 13.84 5.69
C ASP A 97 -10.11 15.30 5.37
N ALA A 98 -10.43 16.13 6.36
CA ALA A 98 -10.79 17.52 6.11
C ALA A 98 -9.62 18.32 5.53
N PHE A 99 -8.41 18.02 5.99
CA PHE A 99 -7.19 18.66 5.50
C PHE A 99 -6.82 18.14 4.10
N ALA A 100 -6.95 16.84 3.84
CA ALA A 100 -6.67 16.23 2.55
C ALA A 100 -7.52 16.83 1.42
N ARG A 101 -8.81 17.09 1.63
CA ARG A 101 -9.68 17.74 0.64
C ARG A 101 -9.23 19.17 0.30
N SER A 102 -8.85 19.93 1.29
CA SER A 102 -8.37 21.32 1.09
C SER A 102 -7.06 21.35 0.30
N VAL A 103 -6.08 20.54 0.71
CA VAL A 103 -4.77 20.45 0.02
C VAL A 103 -4.90 19.91 -1.39
N SER A 104 -5.87 19.00 -1.61
CA SER A 104 -6.16 18.44 -2.93
C SER A 104 -7.06 19.32 -3.79
N CYS A 105 -7.33 20.56 -3.39
CA CYS A 105 -8.20 21.51 -4.10
C CYS A 105 -9.62 20.98 -4.36
N ILE A 106 -10.13 20.04 -3.55
CA ILE A 106 -11.47 19.47 -3.68
C ILE A 106 -12.51 20.44 -3.10
N SER A 107 -12.22 21.05 -1.94
CA SER A 107 -13.14 21.99 -1.31
C SER A 107 -13.56 23.12 -2.25
N PRO A 108 -12.68 23.79 -3.01
CA PRO A 108 -13.10 24.78 -4.00
C PRO A 108 -14.01 24.25 -5.11
N VAL A 109 -13.86 22.98 -5.51
CA VAL A 109 -14.71 22.36 -6.53
C VAL A 109 -16.10 22.05 -5.99
N GLN A 110 -16.19 21.63 -4.72
CA GLN A 110 -17.47 21.37 -4.05
C GLN A 110 -18.19 22.68 -3.66
N GLU A 111 -17.47 23.65 -3.10
CA GLU A 111 -18.02 24.90 -2.52
C GLU A 111 -18.07 26.05 -3.52
N GLY A 112 -17.47 25.90 -4.70
CA GLY A 112 -17.46 26.90 -5.76
C GLY A 112 -18.78 26.97 -6.53
N ILE A 113 -18.81 27.87 -7.53
CA ILE A 113 -19.99 28.11 -8.40
C ILE A 113 -20.47 26.82 -9.08
N SER A 114 -19.57 25.86 -9.30
CA SER A 114 -19.89 24.60 -9.99
C SER A 114 -20.60 23.57 -9.10
N GLY A 115 -20.39 23.59 -7.76
CA GLY A 115 -21.03 22.70 -6.80
C GLY A 115 -20.97 21.22 -7.18
N LEU A 116 -19.79 20.70 -7.55
CA LEU A 116 -19.68 19.33 -8.06
C LEU A 116 -19.54 18.34 -6.90
N TYR A 117 -20.53 17.45 -6.77
CA TYR A 117 -20.62 16.47 -5.69
C TYR A 117 -20.67 15.01 -6.20
N GLY A 118 -20.56 14.80 -7.52
CA GLY A 118 -20.57 13.46 -8.14
C GLY A 118 -21.96 12.97 -8.53
N ASP A 119 -22.99 13.82 -8.54
CA ASP A 119 -24.30 13.44 -9.05
C ASP A 119 -24.22 12.99 -10.51
N GLY A 120 -25.02 11.98 -10.87
CA GLY A 120 -25.01 11.38 -12.21
C GLY A 120 -23.84 10.41 -12.48
N VAL A 121 -22.85 10.30 -11.61
CA VAL A 121 -21.68 9.43 -11.77
C VAL A 121 -21.83 8.15 -10.95
N LEU A 122 -21.36 7.02 -11.49
CA LEU A 122 -21.16 5.79 -10.74
C LEU A 122 -19.75 5.79 -10.14
N LEU A 123 -19.65 5.51 -8.85
CA LEU A 123 -18.38 5.25 -8.18
C LEU A 123 -18.34 3.79 -7.74
N ALA A 124 -17.44 3.01 -8.33
CA ALA A 124 -17.20 1.63 -7.96
C ALA A 124 -16.03 1.54 -6.99
N CYS A 125 -16.25 0.90 -5.85
CA CYS A 125 -15.21 0.49 -4.89
C CYS A 125 -15.06 -1.02 -4.96
N ILE A 126 -13.92 -1.48 -5.43
CA ILE A 126 -13.57 -2.90 -5.47
C ILE A 126 -12.53 -3.12 -4.38
N ASP A 127 -12.93 -3.73 -3.24
CA ASP A 127 -12.12 -3.77 -2.03
C ASP A 127 -12.51 -4.94 -1.09
N SER A 128 -12.27 -4.83 0.21
CA SER A 128 -12.60 -5.83 1.24
C SER A 128 -14.09 -5.90 1.59
N GLY A 129 -14.93 -5.07 0.95
CA GLY A 129 -16.35 -4.94 1.23
C GLY A 129 -16.72 -3.56 1.75
N VAL A 130 -17.91 -3.45 2.33
CA VAL A 130 -18.43 -2.22 2.94
C VAL A 130 -19.37 -2.52 4.10
N ASP A 131 -19.34 -1.72 5.14
CA ASP A 131 -20.47 -1.61 6.06
C ASP A 131 -21.59 -0.82 5.38
N TYR A 132 -22.47 -1.54 4.68
CA TYR A 132 -23.55 -0.93 3.89
C TYR A 132 -24.60 -0.23 4.77
N ALA A 133 -24.58 -0.44 6.09
CA ALA A 133 -25.46 0.23 7.04
C ALA A 133 -24.87 1.54 7.59
N HIS A 134 -23.64 1.87 7.23
CA HIS A 134 -23.03 3.12 7.67
C HIS A 134 -23.82 4.33 7.16
N PRO A 135 -24.16 5.32 8.01
CA PRO A 135 -25.00 6.46 7.63
C PRO A 135 -24.48 7.23 6.42
N ASP A 136 -23.17 7.27 6.20
CA ASP A 136 -22.55 7.99 5.09
C ASP A 136 -22.82 7.37 3.71
N PHE A 137 -23.31 6.14 3.66
CA PHE A 137 -23.72 5.47 2.42
C PHE A 137 -25.22 5.42 2.21
N CYS A 138 -25.97 6.10 3.09
CA CYS A 138 -27.43 6.25 2.98
C CYS A 138 -27.80 7.67 2.56
N ALA A 139 -28.87 7.81 1.78
CA ALA A 139 -29.48 9.08 1.42
C ALA A 139 -30.21 9.71 2.64
N SER A 140 -30.70 10.94 2.49
CA SER A 140 -31.40 11.66 3.57
C SER A 140 -32.68 10.96 4.05
N ASP A 141 -33.33 10.22 3.18
CA ASP A 141 -34.53 9.42 3.48
C ASP A 141 -34.23 8.07 4.12
N GLY A 142 -32.94 7.75 4.36
CA GLY A 142 -32.48 6.49 4.96
C GLY A 142 -32.27 5.36 3.96
N THR A 143 -32.58 5.56 2.68
CA THR A 143 -32.34 4.55 1.64
C THR A 143 -30.86 4.48 1.26
N SER A 144 -30.41 3.32 0.78
CA SER A 144 -29.02 3.11 0.39
C SER A 144 -28.66 3.86 -0.89
N ARG A 145 -27.47 4.46 -0.92
CA ARG A 145 -26.82 4.98 -2.14
C ARG A 145 -26.17 3.88 -2.96
N ILE A 146 -25.98 2.67 -2.39
CA ILE A 146 -25.40 1.53 -3.07
C ILE A 146 -26.44 0.94 -4.02
N ALA A 147 -26.15 1.01 -5.31
CA ALA A 147 -27.02 0.45 -6.35
C ALA A 147 -26.90 -1.08 -6.41
N LEU A 148 -25.65 -1.57 -6.36
CA LEU A 148 -25.31 -2.99 -6.36
C LEU A 148 -24.16 -3.25 -5.38
N LEU A 149 -24.26 -4.36 -4.65
CA LEU A 149 -23.22 -4.93 -3.81
C LEU A 149 -22.97 -6.36 -4.25
N TRP A 150 -21.82 -6.65 -4.85
CA TRP A 150 -21.43 -8.01 -5.19
C TRP A 150 -20.37 -8.52 -4.19
N ASP A 151 -20.74 -9.48 -3.38
CA ASP A 151 -19.82 -10.15 -2.46
C ASP A 151 -19.34 -11.46 -3.10
N GLN A 152 -18.08 -11.51 -3.53
CA GLN A 152 -17.50 -12.67 -4.20
C GLN A 152 -17.17 -13.81 -3.22
N THR A 153 -17.28 -13.58 -1.91
CA THR A 153 -16.97 -14.58 -0.87
C THR A 153 -18.20 -15.40 -0.43
N ILE A 154 -19.41 -14.96 -0.75
CA ILE A 154 -20.65 -15.57 -0.33
C ILE A 154 -21.26 -16.35 -1.50
N PRO A 155 -21.27 -17.69 -1.48
CA PRO A 155 -21.91 -18.46 -2.54
C PRO A 155 -23.44 -18.27 -2.53
N GLY A 156 -24.08 -18.38 -3.69
CA GLY A 156 -25.55 -18.37 -3.78
C GLY A 156 -26.09 -17.77 -5.06
N ASN A 157 -26.13 -16.45 -5.19
CA ASN A 157 -26.76 -15.73 -6.31
C ASN A 157 -25.74 -14.88 -7.07
N PRO A 158 -24.86 -15.46 -7.91
CA PRO A 158 -23.90 -14.69 -8.69
C PRO A 158 -24.61 -13.78 -9.71
N PRO A 159 -24.00 -12.66 -10.10
CA PRO A 159 -24.50 -11.86 -11.20
C PRO A 159 -24.53 -12.66 -12.50
N MET A 160 -25.45 -12.34 -13.41
CA MET A 160 -25.54 -13.03 -14.70
C MET A 160 -24.21 -12.99 -15.46
N GLY A 161 -23.76 -14.14 -15.93
CA GLY A 161 -22.49 -14.31 -16.66
C GLY A 161 -21.27 -14.60 -15.78
N TYR A 162 -21.43 -14.61 -14.45
CA TYR A 162 -20.38 -14.97 -13.50
C TYR A 162 -20.76 -16.22 -12.71
N ALA A 163 -19.77 -16.90 -12.16
CA ALA A 163 -19.98 -18.19 -11.47
C ALA A 163 -19.71 -18.11 -9.95
N LEU A 164 -19.37 -16.93 -9.42
CA LEU A 164 -18.96 -16.80 -8.01
C LEU A 164 -19.71 -15.67 -7.30
N GLY A 165 -19.85 -15.83 -5.99
CA GLY A 165 -20.37 -14.80 -5.12
C GLY A 165 -21.89 -14.69 -5.10
N SER A 166 -22.36 -13.60 -4.50
CA SER A 166 -23.77 -13.20 -4.47
C SER A 166 -23.89 -11.69 -4.68
N VAL A 167 -24.84 -11.28 -5.52
CA VAL A 167 -25.13 -9.87 -5.77
C VAL A 167 -26.41 -9.45 -5.03
N TYR A 168 -26.36 -8.27 -4.42
CA TYR A 168 -27.47 -7.65 -3.71
C TYR A 168 -27.80 -6.29 -4.36
N THR A 169 -29.07 -6.12 -4.68
CA THR A 169 -29.61 -4.88 -5.26
C THR A 169 -29.91 -3.84 -4.18
N ARG A 170 -30.03 -2.57 -4.57
CA ARG A 170 -30.47 -1.50 -3.67
C ARG A 170 -31.75 -1.85 -2.91
N ARG A 171 -32.71 -2.50 -3.57
CA ARG A 171 -33.95 -2.93 -2.93
C ARG A 171 -33.69 -3.88 -1.77
N GLN A 172 -32.90 -4.92 -1.97
CA GLN A 172 -32.55 -5.88 -0.92
C GLN A 172 -31.73 -5.24 0.21
N ILE A 173 -30.83 -4.30 -0.13
CA ILE A 173 -30.09 -3.53 0.87
C ILE A 173 -31.06 -2.68 1.70
N ASN A 174 -32.04 -2.01 1.08
CA ASN A 174 -33.04 -1.22 1.78
C ASN A 174 -33.94 -2.10 2.67
N GLU A 175 -34.34 -3.28 2.21
CA GLU A 175 -35.06 -4.26 3.02
C GLU A 175 -34.22 -4.67 4.26
N ALA A 176 -32.93 -4.89 4.07
CA ALA A 176 -32.01 -5.20 5.17
C ALA A 176 -31.83 -4.00 6.14
N LEU A 177 -31.75 -2.78 5.62
CA LEU A 177 -31.65 -1.56 6.46
C LEU A 177 -32.91 -1.30 7.29
N ALA A 178 -34.09 -1.72 6.79
CA ALA A 178 -35.36 -1.60 7.51
C ALA A 178 -35.57 -2.70 8.58
N ALA A 179 -34.69 -3.72 8.63
CA ALA A 179 -34.78 -4.80 9.61
C ALA A 179 -34.62 -4.28 11.04
N SER A 180 -35.37 -4.88 11.98
CA SER A 180 -35.47 -4.44 13.37
C SER A 180 -34.21 -4.75 14.19
N SER A 181 -33.35 -5.68 13.70
CA SER A 181 -32.13 -6.10 14.40
C SER A 181 -30.96 -6.34 13.42
N PRO A 182 -29.71 -6.20 13.89
CA PRO A 182 -28.53 -6.59 13.09
C PRO A 182 -28.58 -8.04 12.61
N THR A 183 -29.14 -8.96 13.41
CA THR A 183 -29.27 -10.39 13.04
C THR A 183 -30.19 -10.56 11.83
N GLU A 184 -31.35 -9.92 11.84
CA GLU A 184 -32.28 -9.92 10.69
C GLU A 184 -31.67 -9.25 9.47
N ARG A 185 -30.99 -8.13 9.67
CA ARG A 185 -30.26 -7.42 8.60
C ARG A 185 -29.28 -8.32 7.88
N PHE A 186 -28.43 -9.02 8.63
CA PHE A 186 -27.43 -9.92 8.06
C PHE A 186 -28.03 -11.26 7.58
N ALA A 187 -29.24 -11.61 7.95
CA ALA A 187 -29.95 -12.73 7.31
C ALA A 187 -30.39 -12.37 5.89
N LEU A 188 -30.70 -11.09 5.62
CA LEU A 188 -31.09 -10.61 4.28
C LEU A 188 -29.88 -10.30 3.39
N VAL A 189 -28.89 -9.57 3.93
CA VAL A 189 -27.65 -9.21 3.23
C VAL A 189 -26.47 -9.52 4.13
N PRO A 190 -25.89 -10.74 4.05
CA PRO A 190 -24.84 -11.21 4.96
C PRO A 190 -23.45 -10.62 4.70
N SER A 191 -23.28 -9.81 3.66
CA SER A 191 -22.01 -9.18 3.32
C SER A 191 -21.50 -8.28 4.44
N ARG A 192 -20.22 -8.40 4.78
CA ARG A 192 -19.54 -7.62 5.82
C ARG A 192 -18.16 -7.21 5.36
N ASP A 193 -17.74 -6.02 5.73
CA ASP A 193 -16.34 -5.61 5.67
C ASP A 193 -15.65 -6.00 6.99
N VAL A 194 -14.90 -7.11 6.95
CA VAL A 194 -14.23 -7.64 8.15
C VAL A 194 -13.01 -6.80 8.53
N THR A 195 -12.34 -6.21 7.56
CA THR A 195 -11.12 -5.41 7.77
C THR A 195 -11.42 -3.94 8.05
N GLY A 196 -12.56 -3.44 7.60
CA GLY A 196 -12.91 -2.02 7.61
C GLY A 196 -12.21 -1.20 6.52
N HIS A 197 -11.31 -1.80 5.73
CA HIS A 197 -10.52 -1.08 4.73
C HIS A 197 -11.40 -0.52 3.61
N GLY A 198 -12.24 -1.34 2.98
CA GLY A 198 -13.13 -0.89 1.91
C GLY A 198 -14.17 0.12 2.37
N THR A 199 -14.66 0.01 3.62
CA THR A 199 -15.55 0.99 4.24
C THR A 199 -14.86 2.35 4.38
N ALA A 200 -13.62 2.37 4.86
CA ALA A 200 -12.84 3.60 5.01
C ALA A 200 -12.52 4.23 3.64
N VAL A 201 -12.06 3.42 2.68
CA VAL A 201 -11.75 3.87 1.31
C VAL A 201 -12.98 4.47 0.63
N LEU A 202 -14.13 3.77 0.70
CA LEU A 202 -15.38 4.27 0.13
C LEU A 202 -15.88 5.53 0.84
N GLY A 203 -15.69 5.62 2.16
CA GLY A 203 -16.02 6.82 2.96
C GLY A 203 -15.24 8.05 2.50
N ILE A 204 -13.94 7.91 2.27
CA ILE A 204 -13.08 8.98 1.73
C ILE A 204 -13.51 9.35 0.31
N ALA A 205 -13.80 8.36 -0.53
CA ALA A 205 -14.19 8.60 -1.92
C ALA A 205 -15.57 9.22 -2.04
N ALA A 206 -16.56 8.74 -1.28
CA ALA A 206 -17.97 9.07 -1.53
C ALA A 206 -18.87 9.12 -0.30
N GLY A 207 -18.35 9.11 0.92
CA GLY A 207 -19.15 9.33 2.12
C GLY A 207 -19.84 10.68 2.08
N ASN A 208 -21.12 10.76 2.47
CA ASN A 208 -21.84 12.04 2.48
C ASN A 208 -21.71 12.83 3.79
N GLY A 209 -20.96 12.31 4.75
CA GLY A 209 -20.64 12.98 6.01
C GLY A 209 -21.78 12.99 7.04
N ARG A 210 -22.86 12.25 6.84
CA ARG A 210 -24.02 12.22 7.76
C ARG A 210 -23.68 11.68 9.16
N SER A 211 -22.60 10.92 9.28
CA SER A 211 -22.10 10.46 10.57
C SER A 211 -21.33 11.52 11.36
N SER A 212 -21.01 12.65 10.74
CA SER A 212 -20.24 13.75 11.34
C SER A 212 -21.12 15.00 11.54
N ALA A 213 -20.73 15.85 12.51
CA ALA A 213 -21.40 17.13 12.71
C ALA A 213 -21.28 18.00 11.45
N ASP A 214 -22.41 18.53 10.98
CA ASP A 214 -22.51 19.44 9.83
C ASP A 214 -21.92 18.91 8.50
N GLY A 215 -21.78 17.59 8.36
CA GLY A 215 -21.18 16.98 7.18
C GLY A 215 -19.69 17.30 6.99
N ALA A 216 -18.99 17.66 8.07
CA ALA A 216 -17.58 18.06 8.03
C ALA A 216 -16.67 16.98 7.43
N MET A 217 -17.00 15.71 7.65
CA MET A 217 -16.21 14.56 7.19
C MET A 217 -16.76 13.92 5.89
N ARG A 218 -17.42 14.71 5.04
CA ARG A 218 -17.87 14.21 3.73
C ARG A 218 -16.68 13.87 2.82
N GLY A 219 -16.88 12.86 1.96
CA GLY A 219 -15.93 12.44 0.95
C GLY A 219 -15.87 13.37 -0.27
N VAL A 220 -15.22 12.88 -1.31
CA VAL A 220 -14.96 13.62 -2.54
C VAL A 220 -16.21 13.72 -3.42
N ALA A 221 -16.96 12.62 -3.57
CA ALA A 221 -18.15 12.52 -4.42
C ALA A 221 -19.38 12.07 -3.60
N PRO A 222 -19.85 12.90 -2.63
CA PRO A 222 -20.89 12.51 -1.67
C PRO A 222 -22.27 12.25 -2.28
N GLU A 223 -22.51 12.63 -3.54
CA GLU A 223 -23.78 12.41 -4.26
C GLU A 223 -23.68 11.31 -5.33
N ALA A 224 -22.49 10.71 -5.52
CA ALA A 224 -22.31 9.61 -6.46
C ALA A 224 -23.18 8.39 -6.11
N THR A 225 -23.65 7.68 -7.13
CA THR A 225 -24.26 6.36 -6.97
C THR A 225 -23.16 5.31 -6.80
N LEU A 226 -23.29 4.46 -5.79
CA LEU A 226 -22.24 3.54 -5.39
C LEU A 226 -22.45 2.14 -5.98
N VAL A 227 -21.35 1.53 -6.44
CA VAL A 227 -21.27 0.11 -6.80
C VAL A 227 -20.15 -0.49 -5.97
N VAL A 228 -20.41 -1.55 -5.24
CA VAL A 228 -19.41 -2.16 -4.36
C VAL A 228 -19.17 -3.59 -4.79
N VAL A 229 -17.90 -3.96 -4.91
CA VAL A 229 -17.50 -5.36 -5.07
C VAL A 229 -16.54 -5.73 -3.95
N LYS A 230 -16.95 -6.69 -3.14
CA LYS A 230 -16.08 -7.32 -2.17
C LYS A 230 -15.32 -8.47 -2.84
N LEU A 231 -14.00 -8.38 -2.86
CA LEU A 231 -13.09 -9.46 -3.26
C LEU A 231 -12.96 -10.50 -2.12
N GLY A 232 -11.87 -11.20 -1.97
CA GLY A 232 -11.63 -12.19 -0.93
C GLY A 232 -11.73 -11.68 0.52
N ASN A 233 -11.36 -12.55 1.44
CA ASN A 233 -11.21 -12.25 2.86
C ASN A 233 -9.71 -12.15 3.22
N PRO A 234 -9.34 -11.62 4.40
CA PRO A 234 -7.95 -11.55 4.83
C PRO A 234 -7.35 -12.92 5.25
N ASP A 235 -8.09 -14.01 5.06
CA ASP A 235 -7.60 -15.36 5.31
C ASP A 235 -6.57 -15.74 4.24
N PRO A 236 -5.38 -16.26 4.60
CA PRO A 236 -4.39 -16.75 3.64
C PRO A 236 -4.92 -17.77 2.64
N ALA A 237 -5.95 -18.55 3.00
CA ALA A 237 -6.60 -19.51 2.12
C ALA A 237 -7.58 -18.86 1.11
N ASP A 238 -8.01 -17.62 1.34
CA ASP A 238 -9.04 -16.91 0.57
C ASP A 238 -8.61 -15.49 0.17
N LEU A 239 -7.30 -15.29 -0.05
CA LEU A 239 -6.78 -14.01 -0.52
C LEU A 239 -7.36 -13.64 -1.88
N PRO A 240 -7.66 -12.36 -2.13
CA PRO A 240 -8.13 -11.88 -3.41
C PRO A 240 -7.17 -12.24 -4.56
N ARG A 241 -7.73 -12.64 -5.68
CA ARG A 241 -6.98 -13.03 -6.88
C ARG A 241 -7.22 -12.06 -8.02
N THR A 242 -6.23 -11.93 -8.90
CA THR A 242 -6.33 -11.08 -10.10
C THR A 242 -7.50 -11.47 -11.01
N SER A 243 -7.87 -12.77 -11.06
CA SER A 243 -9.05 -13.25 -11.78
C SER A 243 -10.37 -12.75 -11.20
N GLN A 244 -10.45 -12.63 -9.87
CA GLN A 244 -11.61 -12.05 -9.19
C GLN A 244 -11.70 -10.55 -9.45
N LEU A 245 -10.56 -9.86 -9.45
CA LEU A 245 -10.47 -8.45 -9.80
C LEU A 245 -10.91 -8.17 -11.23
N LEU A 246 -10.47 -8.98 -12.20
CA LEU A 246 -10.89 -8.85 -13.60
C LEU A 246 -12.42 -8.95 -13.72
N GLN A 247 -13.03 -9.94 -13.07
CA GLN A 247 -14.48 -10.12 -13.06
C GLN A 247 -15.19 -8.94 -12.38
N ALA A 248 -14.63 -8.41 -11.28
CA ALA A 248 -15.18 -7.25 -10.58
C ALA A 248 -15.19 -5.99 -11.44
N VAL A 249 -14.10 -5.72 -12.16
CA VAL A 249 -14.00 -4.59 -13.09
C VAL A 249 -14.98 -4.77 -14.24
N ASP A 250 -15.03 -5.97 -14.86
CA ASP A 250 -15.96 -6.29 -15.96
C ASP A 250 -17.42 -6.08 -15.52
N PHE A 251 -17.79 -6.55 -14.33
CA PHE A 251 -19.12 -6.35 -13.76
C PHE A 251 -19.49 -4.87 -13.61
N CYS A 252 -18.60 -4.06 -13.03
CA CYS A 252 -18.82 -2.63 -12.86
C CYS A 252 -19.00 -1.90 -14.21
N VAL A 253 -18.16 -2.25 -15.19
CA VAL A 253 -18.21 -1.68 -16.54
C VAL A 253 -19.51 -2.06 -17.25
N ARG A 254 -19.91 -3.34 -17.22
CA ARG A 254 -21.18 -3.79 -17.82
C ARG A 254 -22.39 -3.10 -17.20
N TYR A 255 -22.38 -2.92 -15.88
CA TYR A 255 -23.43 -2.18 -15.19
C TYR A 255 -23.46 -0.71 -15.63
N ALA A 256 -22.32 -0.05 -15.72
CA ALA A 256 -22.23 1.33 -16.17
C ALA A 256 -22.74 1.53 -17.60
N LEU A 257 -22.37 0.61 -18.50
CA LEU A 257 -22.89 0.59 -19.88
C LEU A 257 -24.39 0.37 -19.94
N LEU A 258 -24.92 -0.53 -19.10
CA LEU A 258 -26.36 -0.81 -19.03
C LEU A 258 -27.17 0.41 -18.60
N VAL A 259 -26.69 1.15 -17.60
CA VAL A 259 -27.40 2.34 -17.07
C VAL A 259 -26.99 3.64 -17.75
N GLU A 260 -26.13 3.57 -18.77
CA GLU A 260 -25.62 4.71 -19.57
C GLU A 260 -25.04 5.84 -18.70
N ARG A 261 -24.22 5.48 -17.69
CA ARG A 261 -23.59 6.45 -16.77
C ARG A 261 -22.07 6.37 -16.81
N PRO A 262 -21.40 7.52 -16.63
CA PRO A 262 -19.95 7.54 -16.45
C PRO A 262 -19.57 6.79 -15.16
N LEU A 263 -18.42 6.09 -15.20
CA LEU A 263 -17.95 5.23 -14.12
C LEU A 263 -16.54 5.64 -13.68
N VAL A 264 -16.36 5.78 -12.37
CA VAL A 264 -15.05 5.85 -11.72
C VAL A 264 -14.85 4.60 -10.89
N ILE A 265 -13.75 3.88 -11.13
CA ILE A 265 -13.36 2.68 -10.38
C ILE A 265 -12.19 3.03 -9.47
N ASN A 266 -12.31 2.75 -8.18
CA ASN A 266 -11.23 2.84 -7.21
C ASN A 266 -10.68 1.46 -6.90
N LEU A 267 -9.34 1.32 -7.01
CA LEU A 267 -8.57 0.12 -6.67
C LEU A 267 -7.49 0.51 -5.65
N SER A 268 -7.60 0.03 -4.42
CA SER A 268 -6.69 0.36 -3.32
C SER A 268 -5.90 -0.84 -2.83
N PHE A 269 -5.41 -1.68 -3.75
CA PHE A 269 -4.57 -2.85 -3.48
C PHE A 269 -3.67 -3.16 -4.67
N GLY A 270 -2.65 -3.99 -4.43
CA GLY A 270 -1.71 -4.41 -5.45
C GLY A 270 -0.79 -5.53 -4.96
N ASN A 271 0.10 -5.95 -5.85
CA ASN A 271 1.12 -6.96 -5.59
C ASN A 271 2.42 -6.64 -6.36
N ASN A 272 3.47 -7.43 -6.11
CA ASN A 272 4.76 -7.30 -6.78
C ASN A 272 5.04 -8.43 -7.80
N TYR A 273 3.99 -9.14 -8.27
CA TYR A 273 4.19 -10.27 -9.19
C TYR A 273 4.11 -9.83 -10.64
N GLY A 274 5.27 -9.60 -11.27
CA GLY A 274 5.38 -9.26 -12.68
C GLY A 274 6.50 -8.29 -13.02
N SER A 275 6.51 -7.81 -14.25
CA SER A 275 7.57 -6.95 -14.79
C SER A 275 7.48 -5.48 -14.35
N HIS A 276 6.40 -5.08 -13.71
CA HIS A 276 6.10 -3.67 -13.38
C HIS A 276 6.15 -2.72 -14.61
N SER A 277 5.90 -3.27 -15.81
CA SER A 277 5.94 -2.53 -17.08
C SER A 277 4.57 -2.21 -17.68
N GLY A 278 3.50 -2.57 -16.99
CA GLY A 278 2.13 -2.33 -17.44
C GLY A 278 1.66 -3.29 -18.55
N GLU A 279 2.22 -4.49 -18.60
CA GLU A 279 2.06 -5.44 -19.71
C GLU A 279 1.46 -6.81 -19.28
N SER A 280 1.04 -6.96 -18.02
CA SER A 280 0.29 -8.14 -17.60
C SER A 280 -1.10 -8.17 -18.23
N LEU A 281 -1.75 -9.35 -18.28
CA LEU A 281 -3.12 -9.47 -18.79
C LEU A 281 -4.11 -8.60 -18.00
N LEU A 282 -3.94 -8.47 -16.68
CA LEU A 282 -4.73 -7.57 -15.86
C LEU A 282 -4.57 -6.13 -16.31
N GLU A 283 -3.33 -5.66 -16.45
CA GLU A 283 -3.04 -4.26 -16.81
C GLU A 283 -3.49 -3.93 -18.23
N THR A 284 -3.32 -4.86 -19.17
CA THR A 284 -3.79 -4.67 -20.55
C THR A 284 -5.32 -4.63 -20.63
N TYR A 285 -6.02 -5.40 -19.78
CA TYR A 285 -7.47 -5.33 -19.64
C TYR A 285 -7.93 -3.98 -19.07
N LEU A 286 -7.28 -3.50 -18.00
CA LEU A 286 -7.59 -2.18 -17.43
C LEU A 286 -7.35 -1.05 -18.43
N ASN A 287 -6.28 -1.15 -19.24
CA ASN A 287 -6.02 -0.21 -20.33
C ASN A 287 -7.17 -0.22 -21.37
N ALA A 288 -7.66 -1.40 -21.74
CA ALA A 288 -8.77 -1.52 -22.69
C ALA A 288 -10.05 -0.90 -22.12
N VAL A 289 -10.36 -1.15 -20.83
CA VAL A 289 -11.50 -0.53 -20.15
C VAL A 289 -11.40 1.01 -20.13
N SER A 290 -10.25 1.54 -19.76
CA SER A 290 -10.03 2.99 -19.74
C SER A 290 -10.18 3.64 -21.11
N ASN A 291 -9.95 2.89 -22.18
CA ASN A 291 -10.09 3.36 -23.56
C ASN A 291 -11.53 3.29 -24.12
N LEU A 292 -12.48 2.70 -23.40
CA LEU A 292 -13.90 2.71 -23.81
C LEU A 292 -14.54 4.09 -23.75
N GLY A 293 -13.90 5.08 -23.09
CA GLY A 293 -14.46 6.39 -22.83
C GLY A 293 -15.49 6.37 -21.67
N GLN A 294 -15.64 7.51 -21.01
CA GLN A 294 -16.50 7.69 -19.83
C GLN A 294 -16.16 6.77 -18.61
N HIS A 295 -15.05 6.05 -18.67
CA HIS A 295 -14.57 5.16 -17.61
C HIS A 295 -13.20 5.61 -17.13
N VAL A 296 -13.07 5.84 -15.83
CA VAL A 296 -11.82 6.24 -15.20
C VAL A 296 -11.46 5.21 -14.14
N ILE A 297 -10.22 4.73 -14.18
CA ILE A 297 -9.71 3.80 -13.17
C ILE A 297 -8.62 4.50 -12.37
N CYS A 298 -8.83 4.65 -11.07
CA CYS A 298 -7.87 5.20 -10.13
C CYS A 298 -7.26 4.05 -9.31
N ILE A 299 -5.94 3.98 -9.25
CA ILE A 299 -5.22 2.89 -8.59
C ILE A 299 -4.20 3.48 -7.62
N GLY A 300 -4.19 3.01 -6.39
CA GLY A 300 -3.14 3.35 -5.42
C GLY A 300 -1.77 2.85 -5.87
N ALA A 301 -0.75 3.68 -5.74
CA ALA A 301 0.64 3.36 -6.14
C ALA A 301 1.25 2.19 -5.35
N GLY A 302 0.70 1.86 -4.19
CA GLY A 302 1.19 0.83 -3.27
C GLY A 302 2.05 1.42 -2.15
N ASN A 303 2.42 0.56 -1.19
CA ASN A 303 3.13 0.91 0.04
C ASN A 303 4.55 0.32 0.08
N GLU A 304 5.15 0.02 -1.08
CA GLU A 304 6.39 -0.75 -1.17
C GLU A 304 7.66 0.13 -1.20
N GLY A 305 7.53 1.45 -1.18
CA GLY A 305 8.64 2.38 -1.39
C GLY A 305 9.81 2.25 -0.40
N ASN A 306 9.57 1.79 0.84
CA ASN A 306 10.59 1.61 1.87
C ASN A 306 10.68 0.18 2.42
N THR A 307 9.97 -0.77 1.84
CA THR A 307 9.94 -2.16 2.34
C THR A 307 11.20 -2.94 2.03
N GLY A 308 12.03 -2.43 1.10
CA GLY A 308 13.24 -3.11 0.66
C GLY A 308 12.97 -4.32 -0.25
N ARG A 309 11.83 -4.34 -0.95
CA ARG A 309 11.40 -5.45 -1.80
C ARG A 309 11.86 -5.37 -3.24
N HIS A 310 12.49 -4.27 -3.64
CA HIS A 310 12.99 -4.05 -4.99
C HIS A 310 14.48 -3.75 -4.99
N TYR A 311 15.18 -4.30 -5.99
CA TYR A 311 16.56 -3.98 -6.31
C TYR A 311 16.71 -3.83 -7.82
N ALA A 312 17.29 -2.73 -8.27
CA ALA A 312 17.64 -2.51 -9.67
C ALA A 312 19.14 -2.38 -9.84
N GLY A 313 19.67 -2.90 -10.95
CA GLY A 313 21.08 -2.82 -11.26
C GLY A 313 21.38 -2.85 -12.76
N ASN A 314 22.65 -2.63 -13.11
CA ASN A 314 23.10 -2.73 -14.49
C ASN A 314 24.49 -3.36 -14.59
N LEU A 315 24.55 -4.54 -15.20
CA LEU A 315 25.76 -5.34 -15.37
C LEU A 315 26.86 -4.69 -16.25
N LYS A 316 26.56 -3.59 -16.96
CA LYS A 316 27.54 -2.81 -17.71
C LYS A 316 28.15 -1.67 -16.91
N SER A 317 27.35 -0.98 -16.07
CA SER A 317 27.78 0.20 -15.29
C SER A 317 28.42 -0.15 -13.97
N ASP A 318 27.92 -1.19 -13.29
CA ASP A 318 28.37 -1.60 -11.96
C ASP A 318 29.79 -2.23 -11.98
N ARG A 319 30.35 -2.41 -13.18
CA ARG A 319 31.77 -2.76 -13.41
C ARG A 319 32.75 -1.76 -12.79
N LYS A 320 32.36 -0.50 -12.56
CA LYS A 320 33.25 0.55 -12.03
C LYS A 320 33.39 0.49 -10.51
N SER A 321 32.42 -0.09 -9.81
CA SER A 321 32.41 -0.15 -8.34
C SER A 321 33.10 -1.38 -7.77
N ALA A 322 33.10 -2.51 -8.50
CA ALA A 322 33.75 -3.75 -8.08
C ALA A 322 35.29 -3.73 -8.22
N GLY A 323 35.85 -2.71 -8.85
CA GLY A 323 37.27 -2.58 -9.19
C GLY A 323 38.19 -1.95 -8.13
N GLN A 324 37.68 -1.57 -6.95
CA GLN A 324 38.51 -1.05 -5.85
C GLN A 324 38.75 -2.07 -4.74
N THR A 325 39.25 -3.24 -5.10
CA THR A 325 40.03 -4.02 -4.15
C THR A 325 41.42 -3.35 -4.05
N GLN A 326 41.70 -2.73 -2.91
CA GLN A 326 43.03 -2.20 -2.62
C GLN A 326 44.06 -3.34 -2.77
N THR A 327 44.85 -3.27 -3.85
CA THR A 327 46.00 -4.15 -4.02
C THR A 327 47.06 -3.68 -3.03
N VAL A 328 47.17 -4.38 -1.92
CA VAL A 328 48.35 -4.27 -1.06
C VAL A 328 49.54 -4.77 -1.89
N ARG A 329 50.37 -3.85 -2.37
CA ARG A 329 51.63 -4.19 -3.00
C ARG A 329 52.56 -4.78 -1.94
N VAL A 330 52.65 -6.10 -1.91
CA VAL A 330 53.78 -6.76 -1.28
C VAL A 330 54.90 -6.79 -2.32
N THR A 331 55.88 -5.92 -2.14
CA THR A 331 57.15 -5.98 -2.91
C THR A 331 58.00 -7.12 -2.36
N SER A 332 57.98 -8.27 -3.01
CA SER A 332 59.08 -9.24 -2.95
C SER A 332 59.51 -9.58 -4.37
N ALA A 333 60.74 -9.15 -4.68
CA ALA A 333 61.43 -9.58 -5.87
C ALA A 333 61.68 -11.07 -5.80
N LEU A 334 61.19 -11.83 -6.78
CA LEU A 334 61.88 -12.97 -7.41
C LEU A 334 60.92 -13.74 -8.33
N SER A 335 61.38 -13.91 -9.57
CA SER A 335 60.97 -14.88 -10.60
C SER A 335 59.53 -14.81 -11.18
N ASN A 336 59.45 -14.54 -12.50
CA ASN A 336 58.28 -14.65 -13.36
C ASN A 336 57.59 -16.01 -13.27
N PRO A 337 56.33 -16.06 -12.83
CA PRO A 337 55.41 -17.10 -13.27
C PRO A 337 54.67 -16.66 -14.53
N PRO A 338 54.18 -17.58 -15.40
CA PRO A 338 53.44 -17.25 -16.58
C PRO A 338 52.17 -16.48 -16.20
N ALA A 339 51.85 -15.44 -16.97
CA ALA A 339 50.64 -14.63 -16.82
C ALA A 339 49.41 -15.52 -16.98
N VAL A 340 48.87 -16.00 -15.86
CA VAL A 340 47.51 -16.48 -15.80
C VAL A 340 46.65 -15.21 -15.95
N SER A 341 46.03 -15.04 -17.11
CA SER A 341 45.00 -14.03 -17.34
C SER A 341 43.86 -14.32 -16.36
N ALA A 342 43.92 -13.70 -15.20
CA ALA A 342 42.77 -13.64 -14.31
C ALA A 342 41.69 -12.85 -15.07
N THR A 343 40.75 -13.54 -15.70
CA THR A 343 39.51 -12.93 -16.20
C THR A 343 38.85 -12.29 -14.98
N ALA A 344 38.88 -10.96 -14.94
CA ALA A 344 38.22 -10.21 -13.86
C ALA A 344 36.79 -10.73 -13.71
N ASP A 345 36.42 -11.14 -12.51
CA ASP A 345 35.06 -11.58 -12.19
C ASP A 345 34.11 -10.42 -12.51
N ARG A 346 33.28 -10.61 -13.53
CA ARG A 346 32.37 -9.60 -14.05
C ARG A 346 30.98 -9.71 -13.41
N SER A 347 30.82 -10.56 -12.40
CA SER A 347 29.52 -10.78 -11.74
C SER A 347 29.14 -9.63 -10.81
N VAL A 348 27.84 -9.40 -10.69
CA VAL A 348 27.25 -8.54 -9.66
C VAL A 348 26.64 -9.44 -8.59
N SER A 349 26.96 -9.17 -7.33
CA SER A 349 26.39 -9.87 -6.17
C SER A 349 25.32 -9.01 -5.52
N VAL A 350 24.15 -9.57 -5.35
CA VAL A 350 23.02 -8.95 -4.66
C VAL A 350 22.71 -9.76 -3.40
N GLU A 351 22.79 -9.10 -2.25
CA GLU A 351 22.50 -9.72 -0.96
C GLU A 351 21.08 -9.39 -0.51
N PHE A 352 20.40 -10.40 0.00
CA PHE A 352 19.10 -10.26 0.62
C PHE A 352 19.01 -11.10 1.89
N GLN A 353 18.31 -10.55 2.87
CA GLN A 353 18.02 -11.24 4.11
C GLN A 353 16.73 -12.02 3.99
N VAL A 354 16.71 -13.24 4.50
CA VAL A 354 15.50 -14.04 4.73
C VAL A 354 15.24 -14.06 6.23
N GLY A 355 14.03 -13.65 6.62
CA GLY A 355 13.59 -13.66 8.02
C GLY A 355 13.39 -15.07 8.56
N ALA A 356 13.24 -15.18 9.88
CA ALA A 356 12.89 -16.44 10.52
C ALA A 356 11.44 -16.87 10.15
N TYR A 357 11.24 -18.18 10.02
CA TYR A 357 9.92 -18.80 9.78
C TYR A 357 9.28 -18.49 8.41
N GLU A 358 10.03 -18.02 7.42
CA GLU A 358 9.52 -17.96 6.04
C GLU A 358 9.31 -19.38 5.52
N SER A 359 8.06 -19.80 5.37
CA SER A 359 7.74 -21.14 4.86
C SER A 359 8.09 -21.28 3.38
N SER A 360 7.81 -20.23 2.61
CA SER A 360 8.13 -20.11 1.18
C SER A 360 8.06 -18.66 0.74
N PHE A 361 8.81 -18.32 -0.30
CA PHE A 361 8.69 -17.04 -1.01
C PHE A 361 9.27 -17.17 -2.42
N SER A 362 9.03 -16.15 -3.25
CA SER A 362 9.62 -16.07 -4.59
C SER A 362 10.56 -14.87 -4.71
N LEU A 363 11.55 -15.03 -5.60
CA LEU A 363 12.38 -13.94 -6.11
C LEU A 363 12.24 -13.91 -7.62
N GLN A 364 11.80 -12.80 -8.16
CA GLN A 364 11.65 -12.59 -9.60
C GLN A 364 12.78 -11.71 -10.11
N ILE A 365 13.43 -12.13 -11.18
CA ILE A 365 14.48 -11.38 -11.88
C ILE A 365 13.93 -11.04 -13.26
N TRP A 366 13.84 -9.76 -13.56
CA TRP A 366 13.38 -9.27 -14.86
C TRP A 366 14.51 -8.58 -15.60
N LYS A 367 14.70 -8.92 -16.87
CA LYS A 367 15.76 -8.39 -17.73
C LYS A 367 15.32 -8.38 -19.19
N VAL A 368 16.07 -7.69 -20.04
CA VAL A 368 15.88 -7.79 -21.49
C VAL A 368 16.21 -9.21 -21.97
N TYR A 369 15.35 -9.80 -22.81
CA TYR A 369 15.50 -11.18 -23.30
C TYR A 369 16.86 -11.44 -23.96
N GLY A 370 17.35 -10.49 -24.74
CA GLY A 370 18.62 -10.63 -25.46
C GLY A 370 19.89 -10.59 -24.57
N ASP A 371 19.76 -10.28 -23.29
CA ASP A 371 20.87 -10.35 -22.32
C ASP A 371 21.04 -11.80 -21.84
N GLU A 372 22.22 -12.36 -21.98
CA GLU A 372 22.57 -13.67 -21.45
C GLU A 372 23.13 -13.48 -20.03
N ILE A 373 22.38 -13.91 -19.03
CA ILE A 373 22.74 -13.81 -17.61
C ILE A 373 22.62 -15.18 -16.97
N SER A 374 23.76 -15.76 -16.54
CA SER A 374 23.76 -16.91 -15.65
C SER A 374 23.65 -16.44 -14.20
N ILE A 375 23.11 -17.28 -13.34
CA ILE A 375 22.98 -16.98 -11.92
C ILE A 375 23.72 -18.02 -11.06
N GLU A 376 24.17 -17.61 -9.86
CA GLU A 376 24.63 -18.49 -8.82
C GLU A 376 24.01 -18.03 -7.50
N LEU A 377 23.53 -18.98 -6.70
CA LEU A 377 22.99 -18.74 -5.37
C LEU A 377 23.95 -19.28 -4.31
N ILE A 378 24.11 -18.51 -3.24
CA ILE A 378 24.88 -18.90 -2.06
C ILE A 378 23.94 -18.79 -0.86
N SER A 379 23.76 -19.91 -0.14
CA SER A 379 22.93 -19.95 1.06
C SER A 379 23.62 -19.30 2.26
N PRO A 380 22.90 -18.96 3.33
CA PRO A 380 23.48 -18.47 4.58
C PRO A 380 24.55 -19.40 5.16
N GLY A 381 24.40 -20.73 5.00
CA GLY A 381 25.38 -21.72 5.37
C GLY A 381 26.59 -21.82 4.43
N GLY A 382 26.65 -20.98 3.38
CA GLY A 382 27.77 -20.95 2.43
C GLY A 382 27.69 -22.01 1.32
N ILE A 383 26.61 -22.75 1.21
CA ILE A 383 26.39 -23.74 0.15
C ILE A 383 26.10 -23.01 -1.17
N ARG A 384 26.85 -23.41 -2.22
CA ARG A 384 26.71 -22.80 -3.55
C ARG A 384 25.93 -23.69 -4.49
N SER A 385 25.05 -23.07 -5.30
CA SER A 385 24.35 -23.78 -6.38
C SER A 385 25.26 -24.17 -7.56
N GLY A 386 26.44 -23.57 -7.63
CA GLY A 386 27.19 -23.50 -8.89
C GLY A 386 26.51 -22.57 -9.90
N THR A 387 27.19 -22.39 -11.04
CA THR A 387 26.67 -21.52 -12.10
C THR A 387 25.51 -22.19 -12.84
N LEU A 388 24.33 -21.58 -12.81
CA LEU A 388 23.13 -21.99 -13.52
C LEU A 388 23.06 -21.22 -14.85
N SER A 389 23.25 -21.95 -15.94
CA SER A 389 23.24 -21.37 -17.29
C SER A 389 21.83 -20.90 -17.69
N PRO A 390 21.71 -19.89 -18.57
CA PRO A 390 20.43 -19.32 -19.01
C PRO A 390 19.71 -20.23 -20.03
N VAL A 391 19.41 -21.46 -19.60
CA VAL A 391 18.67 -22.43 -20.41
C VAL A 391 17.19 -22.35 -20.06
N LEU A 392 16.34 -22.17 -21.05
CA LEU A 392 14.89 -22.11 -20.87
C LEU A 392 14.35 -23.40 -20.23
N GLY A 393 13.44 -23.22 -19.28
CA GLY A 393 12.78 -24.33 -18.57
C GLY A 393 13.02 -24.30 -17.05
N THR A 394 12.78 -25.45 -16.43
CA THR A 394 12.83 -25.64 -14.97
C THR A 394 14.09 -26.36 -14.52
N ALA A 395 14.64 -25.91 -13.40
CA ALA A 395 15.66 -26.64 -12.65
C ALA A 395 15.25 -26.75 -11.17
N ARG A 396 15.62 -27.84 -10.51
CA ARG A 396 15.43 -28.05 -9.07
C ARG A 396 16.77 -28.17 -8.40
N LEU A 397 16.91 -27.50 -7.26
CA LEU A 397 18.16 -27.43 -6.50
C LEU A 397 17.84 -27.59 -5.00
N THR A 398 18.76 -28.18 -4.28
CA THR A 398 18.70 -28.22 -2.80
C THR A 398 19.97 -27.60 -2.24
N LEU A 399 19.81 -26.55 -1.45
CA LEU A 399 20.89 -25.83 -0.78
C LEU A 399 20.67 -25.91 0.73
N GLY A 400 21.28 -26.91 1.36
CA GLY A 400 21.06 -27.19 2.78
C GLY A 400 19.60 -27.51 3.10
N PRO A 401 18.97 -26.80 4.05
CA PRO A 401 17.57 -27.00 4.42
C PRO A 401 16.57 -26.36 3.46
N THR A 402 17.02 -25.79 2.34
CA THR A 402 16.17 -25.07 1.39
C THR A 402 16.12 -25.77 0.03
N GLU A 403 14.93 -25.99 -0.47
CA GLU A 403 14.67 -26.43 -1.85
C GLU A 403 14.28 -25.22 -2.70
N LEU A 404 14.81 -25.20 -3.92
CA LEU A 404 14.59 -24.14 -4.91
C LEU A 404 14.03 -24.72 -6.20
N LEU A 405 12.99 -24.10 -6.69
CA LEU A 405 12.50 -24.30 -8.04
C LEU A 405 12.85 -23.06 -8.86
N LEU A 406 13.70 -23.24 -9.85
CA LEU A 406 14.12 -22.21 -10.79
C LEU A 406 13.39 -22.37 -12.10
N PHE A 407 12.95 -21.27 -12.67
CA PHE A 407 12.37 -21.22 -14.02
C PHE A 407 12.97 -20.08 -14.84
N TYR A 408 13.61 -20.40 -15.96
CA TYR A 408 13.96 -19.43 -17.00
C TYR A 408 12.83 -19.36 -18.00
N GLY A 409 12.05 -18.28 -17.97
CA GLY A 409 10.89 -18.08 -18.82
C GLY A 409 11.23 -17.57 -20.22
N MET A 410 10.29 -17.68 -21.13
CA MET A 410 10.29 -16.91 -22.39
C MET A 410 9.55 -15.59 -22.16
N PRO A 411 9.82 -14.56 -22.99
CA PRO A 411 8.98 -13.36 -23.02
C PRO A 411 7.53 -13.71 -23.31
N SER A 412 6.60 -13.01 -22.64
CA SER A 412 5.19 -13.11 -23.00
C SER A 412 4.91 -12.42 -24.35
N PRO A 413 3.77 -12.70 -25.02
CA PRO A 413 3.38 -11.99 -26.24
C PRO A 413 3.21 -10.47 -26.04
N TYR A 414 3.11 -10.01 -24.81
CA TYR A 414 2.85 -8.61 -24.44
C TYR A 414 4.09 -7.87 -23.93
N SER A 415 5.20 -8.59 -23.66
CA SER A 415 6.42 -8.00 -23.09
C SER A 415 7.68 -8.56 -23.74
N GLN A 416 8.70 -7.70 -23.92
CA GLN A 416 10.04 -8.12 -24.37
C GLN A 416 10.95 -8.50 -23.21
N ALA A 417 10.50 -8.35 -21.98
CA ALA A 417 11.24 -8.71 -20.79
C ALA A 417 11.18 -10.22 -20.55
N GLN A 418 12.29 -10.78 -20.11
CA GLN A 418 12.40 -12.17 -19.67
C GLN A 418 12.35 -12.23 -18.15
N GLU A 419 11.53 -13.13 -17.64
CA GLU A 419 11.50 -13.50 -16.24
C GLU A 419 12.41 -14.69 -15.95
N ILE A 420 13.18 -14.59 -14.87
CA ILE A 420 13.80 -15.72 -14.20
C ILE A 420 13.14 -15.79 -12.81
N TYR A 421 12.39 -16.85 -12.59
CA TYR A 421 11.62 -17.02 -11.36
C TYR A 421 12.29 -18.04 -10.45
N LEU A 422 12.48 -17.68 -9.19
CA LEU A 422 13.03 -18.51 -8.14
C LEU A 422 11.98 -18.68 -7.04
N SER A 423 11.56 -19.92 -6.79
CA SER A 423 10.71 -20.26 -5.65
C SER A 423 11.55 -20.93 -4.58
N PHE A 424 11.49 -20.42 -3.36
CA PHE A 424 12.19 -20.93 -2.19
C PHE A 424 11.18 -21.61 -1.27
N GLN A 425 11.51 -22.77 -0.75
CA GLN A 425 10.71 -23.51 0.23
C GLN A 425 11.60 -24.36 1.14
N GLY A 426 11.09 -24.79 2.29
CA GLY A 426 11.80 -25.73 3.15
C GLY A 426 11.99 -27.08 2.48
N ALA A 427 13.18 -27.69 2.58
CA ALA A 427 13.52 -28.99 2.00
C ALA A 427 13.14 -30.14 2.94
N GLY A 428 12.54 -31.20 2.41
CA GLY A 428 12.21 -32.42 3.17
C GLY A 428 11.28 -32.10 4.35
N ASN A 429 11.75 -32.31 5.58
CA ASN A 429 10.98 -32.04 6.81
C ASN A 429 11.16 -30.62 7.38
N HIS A 430 11.94 -29.78 6.71
CA HIS A 430 12.10 -28.39 7.13
C HIS A 430 10.84 -27.58 6.76
N LEU A 431 10.27 -26.90 7.76
CA LEU A 431 9.03 -26.12 7.58
C LEU A 431 9.28 -24.71 7.03
N SER A 432 10.55 -24.28 6.98
CA SER A 432 10.94 -22.95 6.54
C SER A 432 12.22 -22.97 5.71
N VAL A 433 12.36 -21.93 4.91
CA VAL A 433 13.60 -21.59 4.19
C VAL A 433 14.70 -21.26 5.19
N GLU A 434 15.96 -21.56 4.86
CA GLU A 434 17.11 -21.20 5.68
C GLU A 434 17.15 -19.68 5.89
N ASN A 435 17.02 -19.25 7.14
CA ASN A 435 17.06 -17.83 7.50
C ASN A 435 18.51 -17.30 7.51
N GLY A 436 18.67 -16.04 7.16
CA GLY A 436 19.96 -15.38 7.12
C GLY A 436 20.22 -14.68 5.80
N ILE A 437 21.49 -14.43 5.50
CA ILE A 437 21.91 -13.67 4.32
C ILE A 437 22.13 -14.63 3.15
N TRP A 438 21.30 -14.46 2.12
CA TRP A 438 21.46 -15.10 0.83
C TRP A 438 22.20 -14.17 -0.13
N THR A 439 23.03 -14.73 -0.99
CA THR A 439 23.69 -13.98 -2.07
C THR A 439 23.27 -14.54 -3.41
N LEU A 440 22.72 -13.68 -4.27
CA LEU A 440 22.47 -13.94 -5.68
C LEU A 440 23.59 -13.30 -6.49
N ARG A 441 24.35 -14.09 -7.24
CA ARG A 441 25.33 -13.60 -8.20
C ARG A 441 24.76 -13.64 -9.59
N LEU A 442 24.80 -12.51 -10.29
CA LEU A 442 24.43 -12.36 -11.69
C LEU A 442 25.69 -12.33 -12.53
N ILE A 443 25.87 -13.34 -13.37
CA ILE A 443 27.08 -13.57 -14.15
C ILE A 443 26.78 -13.24 -15.62
N PRO A 444 27.32 -12.12 -16.16
CA PRO A 444 27.01 -11.70 -17.51
C PRO A 444 27.69 -12.55 -18.57
N GLY A 445 26.94 -12.99 -19.55
CA GLY A 445 27.41 -13.42 -20.86
C GLY A 445 27.41 -12.26 -21.85
N ARG A 446 26.71 -12.42 -22.99
CA ARG A 446 26.47 -11.34 -23.96
C ARG A 446 25.38 -10.40 -23.44
N LEU A 447 25.65 -9.09 -23.41
CA LEU A 447 24.72 -8.08 -22.92
C LEU A 447 24.35 -7.07 -24.02
N ILE A 448 23.06 -6.86 -24.21
CA ILE A 448 22.46 -5.80 -25.04
C ILE A 448 22.21 -4.57 -24.17
N SER A 449 21.42 -4.70 -23.08
CA SER A 449 21.12 -3.66 -22.10
C SER A 449 21.98 -3.77 -20.86
N GLY A 450 21.99 -4.92 -20.23
CA GLY A 450 22.62 -5.19 -18.95
C GLY A 450 21.78 -4.75 -17.75
N SER A 451 20.64 -4.07 -17.94
CA SER A 451 19.74 -3.68 -16.87
C SER A 451 18.91 -4.85 -16.39
N PHE A 452 18.69 -4.90 -15.09
CA PHE A 452 17.85 -5.92 -14.46
C PHE A 452 17.15 -5.35 -13.23
N ASP A 453 16.01 -5.92 -12.91
CA ASP A 453 15.22 -5.63 -11.71
C ASP A 453 14.92 -6.93 -10.96
N LEU A 454 14.91 -6.86 -9.65
CA LEU A 454 14.61 -7.95 -8.75
C LEU A 454 13.46 -7.56 -7.84
N TRP A 455 12.44 -8.42 -7.73
CA TRP A 455 11.34 -8.21 -6.78
C TRP A 455 11.14 -9.40 -5.86
N LEU A 456 10.96 -9.08 -4.59
CA LEU A 456 10.40 -9.96 -3.58
C LEU A 456 8.89 -9.69 -3.46
N PRO A 457 8.10 -10.65 -2.95
CA PRO A 457 6.67 -10.44 -2.72
C PRO A 457 6.40 -9.22 -1.85
N GLY A 458 5.35 -8.47 -2.18
CA GLY A 458 4.93 -7.27 -1.44
C GLY A 458 3.91 -7.56 -0.35
N GLY A 459 3.54 -6.51 0.37
CA GLY A 459 2.55 -6.57 1.43
C GLY A 459 2.93 -7.52 2.57
N ASN A 460 1.95 -8.31 3.01
CA ASN A 460 2.12 -9.29 4.09
C ASN A 460 2.41 -10.71 3.57
N ALA A 461 2.76 -10.87 2.29
CA ALA A 461 3.07 -12.17 1.71
C ALA A 461 4.33 -12.80 2.32
N ILE A 462 5.27 -11.98 2.78
CA ILE A 462 6.49 -12.39 3.48
C ILE A 462 6.76 -11.47 4.67
N GLY A 463 7.54 -11.94 5.65
CA GLY A 463 7.89 -11.18 6.84
C GLY A 463 8.69 -9.90 6.52
N SER A 464 8.59 -8.89 7.37
CA SER A 464 9.25 -7.59 7.17
C SER A 464 10.79 -7.66 7.21
N GLN A 465 11.35 -8.74 7.75
CA GLN A 465 12.79 -8.97 7.79
C GLN A 465 13.35 -9.53 6.46
N THR A 466 12.50 -10.10 5.59
CA THR A 466 12.91 -10.61 4.28
C THR A 466 12.96 -9.46 3.29
N ARG A 467 14.17 -9.00 2.95
CA ARG A 467 14.40 -7.78 2.14
C ARG A 467 15.81 -7.74 1.54
N PHE A 468 16.00 -6.92 0.53
CA PHE A 468 17.35 -6.61 0.02
C PHE A 468 18.12 -5.73 1.00
N PHE A 469 19.45 -5.94 1.10
CA PHE A 469 20.32 -5.09 1.91
C PHE A 469 20.55 -3.70 1.33
N SER A 470 20.58 -3.60 0.01
CA SER A 470 20.75 -2.34 -0.72
C SER A 470 19.58 -2.13 -1.67
N PRO A 471 18.35 -1.94 -1.14
CA PRO A 471 17.16 -1.83 -1.96
C PRO A 471 17.18 -0.56 -2.81
N THR A 472 16.52 -0.61 -3.95
CA THR A 472 16.27 0.54 -4.81
C THR A 472 14.85 1.05 -4.54
N PRO A 473 14.67 2.30 -4.07
CA PRO A 473 13.34 2.84 -3.77
C PRO A 473 12.55 3.21 -5.02
N ASP A 474 13.22 3.38 -6.15
CA ASP A 474 12.59 3.65 -7.44
C ASP A 474 11.91 2.40 -8.00
N THR A 475 10.95 2.56 -8.91
CA THR A 475 10.21 1.47 -9.60
C THR A 475 9.45 0.53 -8.66
N THR A 476 8.96 1.03 -7.54
CA THR A 476 8.23 0.27 -6.52
C THR A 476 6.70 0.39 -6.65
N LEU A 477 6.18 0.88 -7.79
CA LEU A 477 4.74 0.85 -8.08
C LEU A 477 4.26 -0.60 -8.13
N THR A 478 3.22 -0.91 -7.36
CA THR A 478 2.63 -2.25 -7.36
C THR A 478 1.78 -2.51 -8.60
N ILE A 479 1.60 -3.76 -8.97
CA ILE A 479 0.66 -4.15 -10.04
C ILE A 479 -0.75 -4.22 -9.41
N PRO A 480 -1.80 -3.57 -10.01
CA PRO A 480 -1.82 -3.04 -11.38
C PRO A 480 -1.60 -1.53 -11.52
N SER A 481 -1.00 -0.83 -10.55
CA SER A 481 -0.82 0.63 -10.66
C SER A 481 0.14 1.04 -11.79
N THR A 482 0.85 0.08 -12.38
CA THR A 482 1.66 0.27 -13.58
C THR A 482 0.88 0.19 -14.91
N ALA A 483 -0.44 -0.03 -14.85
CA ALA A 483 -1.30 0.03 -16.05
C ALA A 483 -1.25 1.41 -16.74
N ARG A 484 -1.21 1.40 -18.10
CA ARG A 484 -0.82 2.60 -18.88
C ARG A 484 -1.91 3.66 -18.99
N SER A 485 -3.17 3.28 -18.98
CA SER A 485 -4.32 4.18 -19.18
C SER A 485 -5.09 4.45 -17.90
N SER A 486 -4.64 3.94 -16.77
CA SER A 486 -5.18 4.23 -15.44
C SER A 486 -4.50 5.44 -14.82
N ILE A 487 -5.16 6.04 -13.83
CA ILE A 487 -4.60 7.10 -12.99
C ILE A 487 -3.96 6.45 -11.78
N THR A 488 -2.62 6.49 -11.70
CA THR A 488 -1.89 6.01 -10.53
C THR A 488 -1.73 7.14 -9.53
N VAL A 489 -2.16 6.91 -8.31
CA VAL A 489 -2.14 7.91 -7.23
C VAL A 489 -1.12 7.52 -6.17
N GLY A 490 -0.07 8.33 -6.05
CA GLY A 490 0.91 8.27 -4.96
C GLY A 490 0.54 9.20 -3.81
N ALA A 491 0.86 8.82 -2.59
CA ALA A 491 0.66 9.67 -1.44
C ALA A 491 1.85 10.63 -1.23
N TYR A 492 1.56 11.83 -0.74
CA TYR A 492 2.56 12.80 -0.31
C TYR A 492 2.17 13.39 1.05
N ASP A 493 3.16 13.92 1.78
CA ASP A 493 2.89 14.64 3.01
C ASP A 493 2.72 16.15 2.70
N PRO A 494 1.50 16.67 2.78
CA PRO A 494 1.23 18.07 2.45
C PRO A 494 1.80 19.08 3.46
N ARG A 495 2.26 18.62 4.63
CA ARG A 495 2.92 19.47 5.64
C ARG A 495 4.36 19.78 5.28
N LEU A 496 4.95 18.99 4.37
CA LEU A 496 6.29 19.26 3.85
C LEU A 496 6.20 20.32 2.76
N SER A 497 6.94 21.41 2.89
CA SER A 497 6.97 22.51 1.92
C SER A 497 7.38 22.10 0.51
N SER A 498 8.02 20.95 0.36
CA SER A 498 8.45 20.39 -0.92
C SER A 498 7.41 19.50 -1.60
N TYR A 499 6.27 19.21 -0.95
CA TYR A 499 5.32 18.18 -1.40
C TYR A 499 6.01 16.86 -1.77
N ALA A 500 7.08 16.54 -1.06
CA ALA A 500 7.85 15.34 -1.34
C ALA A 500 7.00 14.08 -1.10
N ALA A 501 7.11 13.11 -2.00
CA ALA A 501 6.52 11.79 -1.78
C ALA A 501 7.05 11.21 -0.45
N THR A 502 6.16 10.64 0.34
CA THR A 502 6.61 9.97 1.56
C THR A 502 7.38 8.71 1.18
N PRO A 503 8.50 8.39 1.84
CA PRO A 503 9.32 7.22 1.50
C PRO A 503 8.58 5.88 1.59
N VAL A 504 7.45 5.86 2.28
CA VAL A 504 6.62 4.65 2.48
C VAL A 504 5.89 4.25 1.19
N PHE A 505 5.64 5.20 0.29
CA PHE A 505 4.84 4.97 -0.91
C PHE A 505 5.71 4.77 -2.16
N SER A 506 5.19 4.00 -3.10
CA SER A 506 5.83 3.70 -4.37
C SER A 506 5.90 4.92 -5.29
N THR A 507 6.99 5.12 -6.03
CA THR A 507 7.26 6.39 -6.67
C THR A 507 7.50 6.38 -8.19
N LYS A 508 7.81 5.25 -8.83
CA LYS A 508 8.15 5.22 -10.28
C LYS A 508 7.80 3.90 -10.95
N SER A 509 7.54 3.96 -12.26
CA SER A 509 7.38 2.79 -13.13
C SER A 509 8.73 2.22 -13.56
N ASN A 510 8.76 0.94 -13.97
CA ASN A 510 9.96 0.23 -14.38
C ASN A 510 10.56 0.81 -15.69
N PRO A 511 11.87 1.15 -15.73
CA PRO A 511 12.54 1.67 -16.92
C PRO A 511 12.81 0.62 -18.02
N ILE A 512 12.55 -0.67 -17.80
CA ILE A 512 12.66 -1.70 -18.87
C ILE A 512 11.62 -1.48 -19.98
N SER A 513 10.53 -0.80 -19.67
CA SER A 513 9.59 -0.32 -20.70
C SER A 513 10.23 0.79 -21.55
N PRO A 514 9.95 0.86 -22.86
CA PRO A 514 10.40 2.00 -23.66
C PRO A 514 9.93 3.31 -23.01
N PRO A 515 10.74 4.38 -23.07
CA PRO A 515 10.41 5.64 -22.43
C PRO A 515 9.03 6.09 -22.91
N ARG A 516 8.11 6.22 -21.99
CA ARG A 516 6.87 6.93 -22.23
C ARG A 516 7.22 8.39 -22.38
N GLU A 517 6.66 9.05 -23.36
CA GLU A 517 6.57 10.49 -23.31
C GLU A 517 5.92 10.87 -21.98
N SER A 518 6.73 11.40 -21.11
CA SER A 518 6.46 12.02 -19.82
C SER A 518 5.05 11.83 -19.23
N THR A 519 4.82 10.76 -18.51
CA THR A 519 3.89 10.75 -17.41
C THR A 519 4.64 10.33 -16.16
N SER A 520 5.37 11.26 -15.56
CA SER A 520 5.61 11.22 -14.12
C SER A 520 4.24 11.04 -13.46
N PRO A 521 4.10 10.22 -12.41
CA PRO A 521 2.87 10.25 -11.63
C PRO A 521 2.69 11.70 -11.19
N LEU A 522 1.74 12.38 -11.82
CA LEU A 522 1.31 13.66 -11.31
C LEU A 522 0.81 13.39 -9.90
N PRO A 523 1.20 14.16 -8.91
CA PRO A 523 0.49 14.21 -7.64
C PRO A 523 -0.88 14.82 -7.96
N VAL A 524 -1.78 13.99 -8.49
CA VAL A 524 -3.16 14.40 -8.72
C VAL A 524 -3.93 13.91 -7.51
N PRO A 525 -4.59 14.81 -6.79
CA PRO A 525 -5.57 14.43 -5.79
C PRO A 525 -6.57 13.47 -6.43
N ALA A 526 -6.91 12.40 -5.76
CA ALA A 526 -7.89 11.39 -6.22
C ALA A 526 -9.26 11.96 -6.65
N ALA A 527 -9.47 13.25 -6.49
CA ALA A 527 -10.71 13.98 -6.73
C ALA A 527 -10.75 14.87 -7.97
N ALA A 528 -9.67 15.06 -8.69
CA ALA A 528 -9.62 16.13 -9.71
C ALA A 528 -10.18 15.73 -11.08
N MET A 529 -10.82 14.56 -11.26
CA MET A 529 -11.32 14.15 -12.57
C MET A 529 -12.79 13.71 -12.54
N LEU A 530 -13.66 14.68 -12.54
CA LEU A 530 -15.01 14.49 -13.08
C LEU A 530 -14.97 14.92 -14.56
N PRO A 531 -15.34 14.05 -15.50
CA PRO A 531 -15.34 14.41 -16.90
C PRO A 531 -16.46 15.43 -17.18
N SER A 532 -16.12 16.46 -17.98
CA SER A 532 -17.09 17.33 -18.63
C SER A 532 -18.00 16.49 -19.56
N PRO A 533 -19.27 16.79 -19.75
CA PRO A 533 -20.14 16.01 -20.62
C PRO A 533 -19.66 16.06 -22.06
N ALA A 534 -19.22 14.92 -22.57
CA ALA A 534 -18.80 14.75 -23.94
C ALA A 534 -20.00 14.60 -24.89
N PRO A 535 -19.89 15.01 -26.18
CA PRO A 535 -20.95 14.90 -27.17
C PRO A 535 -21.30 13.43 -27.46
N ARG A 536 -22.57 13.18 -27.68
CA ARG A 536 -23.15 11.85 -27.97
C ARG A 536 -22.51 11.21 -29.20
N LEU A 537 -21.86 10.06 -29.01
CA LEU A 537 -21.44 9.18 -30.09
C LEU A 537 -22.59 8.24 -30.51
N PRO A 538 -22.66 7.78 -31.79
CA PRO A 538 -23.75 6.94 -32.28
C PRO A 538 -23.72 5.53 -31.64
N ARG A 539 -24.91 5.01 -31.39
CA ARG A 539 -25.17 3.72 -30.70
C ARG A 539 -24.59 2.52 -31.46
N PRO A 540 -23.85 1.61 -30.80
CA PRO A 540 -23.73 0.25 -31.30
C PRO A 540 -25.00 -0.56 -30.91
N LEU A 541 -25.55 -1.26 -31.90
CA LEU A 541 -26.67 -2.16 -31.76
C LEU A 541 -26.28 -3.39 -30.90
N TYR A 542 -26.62 -3.38 -29.64
CA TYR A 542 -26.70 -4.62 -28.85
C TYR A 542 -28.17 -4.87 -28.50
N ARG A 543 -28.66 -6.03 -28.98
CA ARG A 543 -29.99 -6.54 -28.67
C ARG A 543 -30.12 -6.84 -27.19
N GLU A 544 -31.24 -6.45 -26.64
CA GLU A 544 -31.67 -6.67 -25.27
C GLU A 544 -31.63 -8.15 -24.90
N ALA A 545 -30.91 -8.46 -23.81
CA ALA A 545 -31.14 -9.66 -23.01
C ALA A 545 -31.46 -9.21 -21.57
N PRO A 546 -32.47 -9.76 -20.90
CA PRO A 546 -32.88 -9.30 -19.59
C PRO A 546 -31.83 -9.65 -18.55
N LEU A 547 -31.34 -8.62 -17.85
CA LEU A 547 -30.56 -8.74 -16.63
C LEU A 547 -31.52 -8.52 -15.45
N LEU A 548 -31.96 -9.61 -14.84
CA LEU A 548 -32.35 -9.72 -13.41
C LEU A 548 -32.48 -11.19 -13.04
#